data_1fbb428ec30820859e51a44acb0a78c9
#
_entry.id   1fbb428ec30820859e51a44acb0a78c9
#
_cell.length_a   1.000
_cell.length_b   1.000
_cell.length_c   1.000
_cell.angle_alpha   90.00
_cell.angle_beta   90.00
_cell.angle_gamma   90.00
#
_symmetry.space_group_name_H-M   'P 1'
#
loop_
_entity.id
_entity.type
_entity.pdbx_description
1 polymer ?
#
loop_
_entity_poly.entity_id
_entity_poly.type
_entity_poly.pdbx_seq_one_letter_code
_entity_poly.pdbx_strand_id
1 'polypeptide(L)'
;MNYLLLTAIIPLAVGLFYIYRRIIYSNFDHYADLTVSVLLDQNIGDFTSHYGCIIFQLPSYGEHVKEVVITGVHVSNKHIRVNAFEKLNFFLTPGKSSESAMRSIGFSISNRGLVNLKDQKESIVVKGYVIDRKGEKKSFLKTSYYILQDFSREIIGEKYYKLKQAGL
;
A
#
# COMPACT_ATOMS: atom_id res chain seq x y z
N MET A 1 11.44 45.98 -1.46
CA MET A 1 11.47 45.30 -2.78
C MET A 1 11.60 43.79 -2.75
N ASN A 2 11.94 43.14 -1.62
CA ASN A 2 12.21 41.71 -1.54
C ASN A 2 10.97 40.80 -1.29
N TYR A 3 9.87 41.34 -0.79
CA TYR A 3 8.67 40.54 -0.48
C TYR A 3 7.89 40.10 -1.72
N LEU A 4 7.87 40.91 -2.76
CA LEU A 4 7.21 40.59 -4.05
C LEU A 4 7.91 39.43 -4.79
N LEU A 5 9.23 39.33 -4.66
CA LEU A 5 9.99 38.20 -5.23
C LEU A 5 9.69 36.88 -4.48
N LEU A 6 9.59 36.92 -3.16
CA LEU A 6 9.25 35.73 -2.35
C LEU A 6 7.84 35.21 -2.64
N THR A 7 6.86 36.08 -2.84
CA THR A 7 5.48 35.69 -3.16
C THR A 7 5.33 35.02 -4.54
N ALA A 8 6.25 35.30 -5.47
CA ALA A 8 6.27 34.67 -6.78
C ALA A 8 7.07 33.34 -6.81
N ILE A 9 8.13 33.23 -6.03
CA ILE A 9 9.00 32.03 -6.00
C ILE A 9 8.30 30.84 -5.38
N ILE A 10 7.51 31.02 -4.32
CA ILE A 10 6.82 29.93 -3.63
C ILE A 10 5.82 29.20 -4.55
N PRO A 11 4.87 29.87 -5.22
CA PRO A 11 3.93 29.21 -6.13
C PRO A 11 4.64 28.58 -7.34
N LEU A 12 5.72 29.19 -7.83
CA LEU A 12 6.53 28.60 -8.90
C LEU A 12 7.21 27.30 -8.47
N ALA A 13 7.82 27.27 -7.30
CA ALA A 13 8.45 26.08 -6.74
C ALA A 13 7.42 24.95 -6.50
N VAL A 14 6.25 25.29 -5.97
CA VAL A 14 5.14 24.34 -5.78
C VAL A 14 4.66 23.81 -7.11
N GLY A 15 4.49 24.68 -8.13
CA GLY A 15 4.08 24.27 -9.48
C GLY A 15 5.09 23.34 -10.14
N LEU A 16 6.39 23.66 -10.07
CA LEU A 16 7.48 22.83 -10.58
C LEU A 16 7.55 21.48 -9.85
N PHE A 17 7.36 21.46 -8.54
CA PHE A 17 7.30 20.23 -7.76
C PHE A 17 6.11 19.34 -8.18
N TYR A 18 4.95 19.93 -8.46
CA TYR A 18 3.76 19.20 -8.92
C TYR A 18 3.96 18.60 -10.32
N ILE A 19 4.55 19.38 -11.24
CA ILE A 19 4.89 18.92 -12.60
C ILE A 19 5.94 17.80 -12.53
N TYR A 20 7.00 17.99 -11.77
CA TYR A 20 8.05 17.01 -11.56
C TYR A 20 7.49 15.69 -11.00
N ARG A 21 6.61 15.76 -9.98
CA ARG A 21 5.94 14.60 -9.42
C ARG A 21 5.07 13.88 -10.46
N ARG A 22 4.36 14.63 -11.31
CA ARG A 22 3.50 14.05 -12.36
C ARG A 22 4.31 13.38 -13.47
N ILE A 23 5.50 13.89 -13.77
CA ILE A 23 6.41 13.30 -14.77
C ILE A 23 7.06 12.01 -14.23
N ILE A 24 7.46 12.00 -12.97
CA ILE A 24 8.17 10.86 -12.38
C ILE A 24 7.24 9.70 -12.05
N TYR A 25 6.03 10.00 -11.54
CA TYR A 25 5.08 8.95 -11.16
C TYR A 25 4.03 8.74 -12.22
N SER A 26 4.08 7.57 -12.84
CA SER A 26 3.02 7.14 -13.74
C SER A 26 1.71 6.94 -12.97
N ASN A 27 0.58 7.16 -13.64
CA ASN A 27 -0.71 6.78 -13.09
C ASN A 27 -0.79 5.24 -13.02
N PHE A 28 -0.76 4.71 -11.80
CA PHE A 28 -0.77 3.26 -11.56
C PHE A 28 -2.03 2.58 -12.13
N ASP A 29 -3.16 3.28 -12.14
CA ASP A 29 -4.45 2.73 -12.60
C ASP A 29 -4.46 2.34 -14.09
N HIS A 30 -3.47 2.80 -14.87
CA HIS A 30 -3.27 2.35 -16.26
C HIS A 30 -2.60 0.98 -16.37
N TYR A 31 -1.99 0.50 -15.30
CA TYR A 31 -1.22 -0.74 -15.29
C TYR A 31 -1.92 -1.85 -14.55
N ALA A 32 -2.48 -1.55 -13.40
CA ALA A 32 -3.13 -2.52 -12.55
C ALA A 32 -4.10 -1.84 -11.58
N ASP A 33 -5.06 -2.61 -11.10
CA ASP A 33 -5.88 -2.23 -9.96
C ASP A 33 -5.24 -2.77 -8.67
N LEU A 34 -5.16 -1.94 -7.63
CA LEU A 34 -4.58 -2.30 -6.34
C LEU A 34 -5.61 -2.12 -5.24
N THR A 35 -5.99 -3.22 -4.63
CA THR A 35 -6.82 -3.22 -3.43
C THR A 35 -5.94 -3.39 -2.21
N VAL A 36 -6.19 -2.59 -1.18
CA VAL A 36 -5.48 -2.63 0.10
C VAL A 36 -6.50 -2.87 1.21
N SER A 37 -6.24 -3.91 2.02
CA SER A 37 -7.03 -4.23 3.21
C SER A 37 -6.13 -4.22 4.44
N VAL A 38 -6.58 -3.62 5.54
CA VAL A 38 -5.85 -3.56 6.80
C VAL A 38 -6.62 -4.35 7.84
N LEU A 39 -6.01 -5.44 8.29
CA LEU A 39 -6.62 -6.42 9.17
C LEU A 39 -5.91 -6.42 10.51
N LEU A 40 -6.67 -6.25 11.60
CA LEU A 40 -6.17 -6.36 12.97
C LEU A 40 -6.47 -7.74 13.51
N ASP A 41 -5.47 -8.43 14.05
CA ASP A 41 -5.66 -9.65 14.82
C ASP A 41 -5.88 -9.30 16.29
N GLN A 42 -7.12 -9.38 16.74
CA GLN A 42 -7.48 -9.10 18.14
C GLN A 42 -6.93 -10.14 19.14
N ASN A 43 -6.53 -11.31 18.66
CA ASN A 43 -6.06 -12.41 19.51
C ASN A 43 -4.54 -12.46 19.62
N ILE A 44 -3.83 -11.69 18.79
CA ILE A 44 -2.38 -11.58 18.84
C ILE A 44 -2.04 -10.16 19.30
N GLY A 45 -1.73 -10.06 20.56
CA GLY A 45 -1.31 -8.81 21.18
C GLY A 45 -0.68 -9.08 22.53
N ASP A 46 0.05 -8.11 23.00
CA ASP A 46 0.52 -8.04 24.39
C ASP A 46 -0.27 -6.93 25.12
N PHE A 47 0.09 -6.69 26.38
CA PHE A 47 -0.56 -5.66 27.19
C PHE A 47 -0.41 -4.22 26.63
N THR A 48 0.44 -4.02 25.64
CA THR A 48 0.81 -2.70 25.11
C THR A 48 0.47 -2.50 23.64
N SER A 49 0.38 -3.58 22.87
CA SER A 49 0.28 -3.54 21.43
C SER A 49 -0.56 -4.68 20.86
N HIS A 50 -1.26 -4.39 19.78
CA HIS A 50 -1.92 -5.38 18.93
C HIS A 50 -1.17 -5.48 17.60
N TYR A 51 -1.32 -6.61 16.94
CA TYR A 51 -0.67 -6.91 15.67
C TYR A 51 -1.70 -7.12 14.57
N GLY A 52 -1.27 -6.93 13.35
CA GLY A 52 -2.13 -7.12 12.20
C GLY A 52 -1.35 -7.23 10.91
N CYS A 53 -2.06 -7.28 9.80
CA CYS A 53 -1.46 -7.30 8.48
C CYS A 53 -2.14 -6.34 7.50
N ILE A 54 -1.35 -5.77 6.61
CA ILE A 54 -1.78 -5.02 5.45
C ILE A 54 -1.70 -5.97 4.26
N ILE A 55 -2.82 -6.22 3.61
CA ILE A 55 -2.92 -7.10 2.46
C ILE A 55 -3.01 -6.26 1.21
N PHE A 56 -2.15 -6.54 0.25
CA PHE A 56 -2.14 -5.99 -1.10
C PHE A 56 -2.63 -7.04 -2.07
N GLN A 57 -3.62 -6.71 -2.87
CA GLN A 57 -4.18 -7.60 -3.88
C GLN A 57 -4.27 -6.85 -5.21
N LEU A 58 -3.90 -7.52 -6.29
CA LEU A 58 -4.06 -7.02 -7.65
C LEU A 58 -5.20 -7.79 -8.33
N PRO A 59 -6.46 -7.29 -8.22
CA PRO A 59 -7.62 -7.95 -8.80
C PRO A 59 -7.61 -7.93 -10.33
N SER A 60 -7.01 -6.90 -10.93
CA SER A 60 -6.86 -6.81 -12.37
C SER A 60 -5.53 -6.16 -12.75
N TYR A 61 -5.01 -6.48 -13.93
CA TYR A 61 -3.79 -5.88 -14.48
C TYR A 61 -3.78 -5.95 -16.01
N GLY A 62 -3.08 -4.99 -16.63
CA GLY A 62 -2.95 -4.93 -18.08
C GLY A 62 -2.07 -6.08 -18.63
N GLU A 63 -2.41 -6.62 -19.78
CA GLU A 63 -1.66 -7.70 -20.42
C GLU A 63 -0.18 -7.36 -20.69
N HIS A 64 0.12 -6.08 -20.84
CA HIS A 64 1.47 -5.57 -21.03
C HIS A 64 2.31 -5.53 -19.74
N VAL A 65 1.70 -5.72 -18.58
CA VAL A 65 2.39 -5.73 -17.28
C VAL A 65 3.01 -7.10 -17.03
N LYS A 66 4.30 -7.10 -16.68
CA LYS A 66 5.06 -8.31 -16.31
C LYS A 66 5.15 -8.46 -14.79
N GLU A 67 5.42 -7.36 -14.10
CA GLU A 67 5.66 -7.38 -12.66
C GLU A 67 5.24 -6.05 -12.03
N VAL A 68 4.68 -6.13 -10.82
CA VAL A 68 4.47 -4.98 -9.94
C VAL A 68 5.31 -5.19 -8.68
N VAL A 69 6.08 -4.16 -8.29
CA VAL A 69 6.94 -4.21 -7.12
C VAL A 69 6.58 -3.07 -6.19
N ILE A 70 6.19 -3.40 -4.95
CA ILE A 70 5.98 -2.44 -3.87
C ILE A 70 7.28 -2.33 -3.08
N THR A 71 7.81 -1.11 -2.95
CA THR A 71 9.07 -0.82 -2.26
C THR A 71 8.89 0.01 -1.00
N GLY A 72 7.69 0.54 -0.77
CA GLY A 72 7.40 1.34 0.41
C GLY A 72 5.91 1.48 0.65
N VAL A 73 5.58 1.51 1.92
CA VAL A 73 4.23 1.68 2.43
C VAL A 73 4.25 2.69 3.55
N HIS A 74 3.39 3.69 3.47
CA HIS A 74 3.23 4.70 4.50
C HIS A 74 1.76 4.82 4.87
N VAL A 75 1.46 4.62 6.14
CA VAL A 75 0.11 4.75 6.71
C VAL A 75 -0.01 6.12 7.34
N SER A 76 -1.11 6.84 7.09
CA SER A 76 -1.35 8.18 7.65
C SER A 76 -1.45 8.15 9.17
N ASN A 77 -1.89 7.04 9.73
CA ASN A 77 -2.07 6.90 11.16
C ASN A 77 -0.73 6.69 11.88
N LYS A 78 -0.37 7.64 12.75
CA LYS A 78 0.87 7.64 13.53
C LYS A 78 0.97 6.50 14.56
N HIS A 79 -0.13 5.85 14.89
CA HIS A 79 -0.17 4.75 15.86
C HIS A 79 0.10 3.39 15.21
N ILE A 80 0.01 3.31 13.88
CA ILE A 80 0.34 2.10 13.12
C ILE A 80 1.82 2.15 12.73
N ARG A 81 2.54 1.11 13.16
CA ARG A 81 3.95 0.90 12.78
C ARG A 81 4.04 -0.29 11.84
N VAL A 82 4.32 -0.02 10.59
CA VAL A 82 4.53 -1.06 9.57
C VAL A 82 5.87 -1.74 9.82
N ASN A 83 5.90 -3.07 9.77
CA ASN A 83 7.13 -3.83 9.89
C ASN A 83 8.06 -3.55 8.71
N ALA A 84 9.36 -3.63 8.95
CA ALA A 84 10.34 -3.48 7.88
C ALA A 84 10.20 -4.61 6.86
N PHE A 85 10.27 -4.27 5.58
CA PHE A 85 10.28 -5.21 4.47
C PHE A 85 11.19 -4.65 3.35
N GLU A 86 11.77 -5.50 2.54
CA GLU A 86 12.59 -5.04 1.43
C GLU A 86 11.74 -4.63 0.22
N LYS A 87 10.94 -5.56 -0.28
CA LYS A 87 10.05 -5.37 -1.41
C LYS A 87 9.01 -6.48 -1.47
N LEU A 88 7.85 -6.18 -2.06
CA LEU A 88 6.83 -7.17 -2.39
C LEU A 88 6.71 -7.27 -3.90
N ASN A 89 7.01 -8.44 -4.45
CA ASN A 89 6.96 -8.69 -5.88
C ASN A 89 5.68 -9.45 -6.25
N PHE A 90 4.99 -8.95 -7.27
CA PHE A 90 3.83 -9.59 -7.92
C PHE A 90 4.23 -9.95 -9.35
N PHE A 91 4.54 -11.21 -9.57
CA PHE A 91 4.81 -11.73 -10.93
C PHE A 91 3.48 -12.06 -11.62
N LEU A 92 3.23 -11.44 -12.77
CA LEU A 92 1.96 -11.49 -13.46
C LEU A 92 2.07 -12.32 -14.74
N THR A 93 1.21 -13.35 -14.82
CA THR A 93 1.17 -14.25 -15.99
C THR A 93 -0.03 -13.89 -16.86
N PRO A 94 0.15 -13.74 -18.20
CA PRO A 94 -0.96 -13.46 -19.09
C PRO A 94 -2.04 -14.54 -19.03
N GLY A 95 -3.30 -14.13 -19.09
CA GLY A 95 -4.43 -15.05 -19.18
C GLY A 95 -4.77 -15.83 -17.91
N LYS A 96 -4.02 -15.65 -16.82
CA LYS A 96 -4.43 -16.17 -15.50
C LYS A 96 -5.24 -15.10 -14.78
N SER A 97 -6.42 -15.48 -14.30
CA SER A 97 -7.21 -14.63 -13.43
C SER A 97 -6.44 -14.33 -12.15
N SER A 98 -6.65 -13.16 -11.59
CA SER A 98 -5.92 -12.52 -10.49
C SER A 98 -5.99 -13.21 -9.13
N GLU A 99 -6.47 -14.44 -9.04
CA GLU A 99 -6.65 -15.13 -7.74
C GLU A 99 -5.38 -15.32 -6.92
N SER A 100 -4.20 -15.15 -7.52
CA SER A 100 -2.93 -15.45 -6.86
C SER A 100 -2.03 -14.25 -6.56
N ALA A 101 -2.37 -13.05 -7.01
CA ALA A 101 -1.51 -11.90 -6.80
C ALA A 101 -1.82 -11.19 -5.47
N MET A 102 -1.56 -11.88 -4.36
CA MET A 102 -1.76 -11.34 -3.01
C MET A 102 -0.43 -11.35 -2.24
N ARG A 103 -0.14 -10.27 -1.52
CA ARG A 103 1.01 -10.14 -0.61
C ARG A 103 0.58 -9.42 0.64
N SER A 104 1.28 -9.67 1.75
CA SER A 104 0.99 -8.99 3.02
C SER A 104 2.26 -8.53 3.72
N ILE A 105 2.11 -7.52 4.55
CA ILE A 105 3.13 -7.05 5.49
C ILE A 105 2.50 -6.90 6.87
N GLY A 106 3.25 -7.23 7.90
CA GLY A 106 2.81 -7.07 9.27
C GLY A 106 2.86 -5.60 9.73
N PHE A 107 2.03 -5.28 10.70
CA PHE A 107 2.12 -4.04 11.45
C PHE A 107 1.83 -4.26 12.93
N SER A 108 2.19 -3.28 13.76
CA SER A 108 1.77 -3.20 15.15
C SER A 108 1.07 -1.88 15.43
N ILE A 109 0.16 -1.89 16.39
CA ILE A 109 -0.57 -0.70 16.85
C ILE A 109 -0.62 -0.70 18.38
N SER A 110 -0.37 0.45 19.00
CA SER A 110 -0.47 0.59 20.44
C SER A 110 -1.95 0.60 20.90
N ASN A 111 -2.21 0.10 22.12
CA ASN A 111 -3.55 0.09 22.69
C ASN A 111 -4.21 1.48 22.72
N ARG A 112 -3.43 2.55 22.95
CA ARG A 112 -3.95 3.93 22.88
C ARG A 112 -4.37 4.33 21.48
N GLY A 113 -3.72 3.78 20.44
CA GLY A 113 -4.06 4.04 19.06
C GLY A 113 -5.35 3.34 18.64
N LEU A 114 -5.60 2.15 19.19
CA LEU A 114 -6.76 1.33 18.81
C LEU A 114 -8.11 1.99 19.14
N VAL A 115 -8.20 2.63 20.30
CA VAL A 115 -9.45 3.29 20.76
C VAL A 115 -9.90 4.41 19.80
N ASN A 116 -8.95 5.04 19.11
CA ASN A 116 -9.22 6.19 18.24
C ASN A 116 -9.43 5.79 16.76
N LEU A 117 -9.29 4.51 16.42
CA LEU A 117 -9.26 4.07 15.02
C LEU A 117 -10.52 3.41 14.51
N LYS A 118 -11.42 3.00 15.39
CA LYS A 118 -12.67 2.39 14.97
C LYS A 118 -13.47 3.40 14.15
N ASP A 119 -13.89 3.00 12.97
CA ASP A 119 -14.74 3.75 12.04
C ASP A 119 -14.11 4.98 11.36
N GLN A 120 -12.82 5.23 11.49
CA GLN A 120 -12.13 6.30 10.77
C GLN A 120 -11.57 5.81 9.43
N LYS A 121 -11.88 6.55 8.37
CA LYS A 121 -11.29 6.33 7.05
C LYS A 121 -9.88 6.90 7.03
N GLU A 122 -8.91 6.01 6.96
CA GLU A 122 -7.50 6.34 6.95
C GLU A 122 -6.89 6.16 5.56
N SER A 123 -5.79 6.83 5.28
CA SER A 123 -5.07 6.69 4.01
C SER A 123 -3.80 5.87 4.15
N ILE A 124 -3.48 5.16 3.09
CA ILE A 124 -2.24 4.44 2.92
C ILE A 124 -1.62 4.82 1.58
N VAL A 125 -0.36 5.20 1.60
CA VAL A 125 0.41 5.55 0.41
C VAL A 125 1.34 4.38 0.09
N VAL A 126 1.16 3.81 -1.09
CA VAL A 126 1.96 2.70 -1.60
C VAL A 126 2.89 3.24 -2.69
N LYS A 127 4.17 2.99 -2.52
CA LYS A 127 5.24 3.39 -3.43
C LYS A 127 5.86 2.16 -4.08
N GLY A 128 6.14 2.24 -5.37
CA GLY A 128 6.76 1.13 -6.09
C GLY A 128 7.06 1.43 -7.54
N TYR A 129 7.17 0.36 -8.32
CA TYR A 129 7.32 0.45 -9.76
C TYR A 129 6.66 -0.74 -10.46
N VAL A 130 6.29 -0.51 -11.69
CA VAL A 130 5.77 -1.50 -12.62
C VAL A 130 6.87 -1.81 -13.63
N ILE A 131 7.05 -3.07 -13.99
CA ILE A 131 7.89 -3.51 -15.11
C ILE A 131 6.95 -4.05 -16.18
N ASP A 132 7.02 -3.48 -17.38
CA ASP A 132 6.28 -3.98 -18.51
C ASP A 132 7.00 -5.16 -19.19
N ARG A 133 6.33 -5.79 -20.18
CA ARG A 133 6.93 -6.92 -20.92
C ARG A 133 8.10 -6.53 -21.81
N LYS A 134 8.27 -5.22 -22.10
CA LYS A 134 9.44 -4.72 -22.84
C LYS A 134 10.62 -4.47 -21.91
N GLY A 135 10.42 -4.60 -20.58
CA GLY A 135 11.43 -4.36 -19.57
C GLY A 135 11.49 -2.90 -19.11
N GLU A 136 10.57 -2.04 -19.56
CA GLU A 136 10.51 -0.66 -19.11
C GLU A 136 10.03 -0.61 -17.66
N LYS A 137 10.75 0.17 -16.84
CA LYS A 137 10.43 0.38 -15.44
C LYS A 137 9.80 1.74 -15.24
N LYS A 138 8.58 1.77 -14.65
CA LYS A 138 7.83 2.99 -14.39
C LYS A 138 7.44 3.08 -12.91
N SER A 139 7.92 4.09 -12.23
CA SER A 139 7.62 4.31 -10.80
C SER A 139 6.19 4.76 -10.60
N PHE A 140 5.57 4.36 -9.49
CA PHE A 140 4.24 4.82 -9.11
C PHE A 140 4.17 5.22 -7.64
N LEU A 141 3.15 6.03 -7.35
CA LEU A 141 2.71 6.38 -6.01
C LEU A 141 1.19 6.31 -5.99
N LYS A 142 0.63 5.35 -5.29
CA LYS A 142 -0.81 5.13 -5.17
C LYS A 142 -1.27 5.42 -3.75
N THR A 143 -2.28 6.28 -3.62
CA THR A 143 -2.97 6.49 -2.34
C THR A 143 -4.26 5.66 -2.35
N SER A 144 -4.42 4.82 -1.35
CA SER A 144 -5.64 4.06 -1.09
C SER A 144 -6.20 4.45 0.26
N TYR A 145 -7.49 4.23 0.45
CA TYR A 145 -8.17 4.45 1.73
C TYR A 145 -8.62 3.13 2.30
N TYR A 146 -8.56 2.99 3.60
CA TYR A 146 -8.98 1.79 4.30
C TYR A 146 -9.77 2.15 5.57
N ILE A 147 -10.55 1.20 6.03
CA ILE A 147 -11.12 1.17 7.36
C ILE A 147 -10.49 -0.03 8.06
N LEU A 148 -10.01 0.16 9.29
CA LEU A 148 -9.46 -0.92 10.07
C LEU A 148 -10.56 -1.94 10.38
N GLN A 149 -10.35 -3.18 9.96
CA GLN A 149 -11.31 -4.26 10.18
C GLN A 149 -10.78 -5.18 11.28
N ASP A 150 -11.64 -5.42 12.25
CA ASP A 150 -11.39 -6.43 13.29
C ASP A 150 -11.70 -7.82 12.74
N PHE A 151 -10.81 -8.77 12.96
CA PHE A 151 -11.02 -10.17 12.59
C PHE A 151 -11.07 -11.05 13.82
N SER A 152 -12.09 -11.92 13.89
CA SER A 152 -12.07 -13.05 14.78
C SER A 152 -11.14 -14.15 14.24
N ARG A 153 -10.54 -14.93 15.13
CA ARG A 153 -9.57 -16.00 14.81
C ARG A 153 -10.04 -16.99 13.74
N GLU A 154 -11.34 -17.24 13.66
CA GLU A 154 -11.92 -18.20 12.72
C GLU A 154 -11.83 -17.73 11.26
N ILE A 155 -12.01 -16.44 11.01
CA ILE A 155 -11.92 -15.87 9.65
C ILE A 155 -10.47 -15.73 9.21
N ILE A 156 -9.57 -15.36 10.12
CA ILE A 156 -8.12 -15.29 9.84
C ILE A 156 -7.55 -16.69 9.62
N GLY A 157 -7.99 -17.70 10.36
CA GLY A 157 -7.51 -19.08 10.21
C GLY A 157 -7.60 -19.58 8.77
N GLU A 158 -8.76 -19.49 8.14
CA GLU A 158 -8.93 -19.93 6.76
C GLU A 158 -8.14 -19.09 5.73
N LYS A 159 -8.13 -17.77 5.87
CA LYS A 159 -7.35 -16.90 4.99
C LYS A 159 -5.85 -17.01 5.24
N TYR A 160 -5.42 -17.15 6.47
CA TYR A 160 -4.01 -17.33 6.81
C TYR A 160 -3.46 -18.68 6.31
N TYR A 161 -4.26 -19.73 6.36
CA TYR A 161 -3.92 -21.03 5.75
C TYR A 161 -3.82 -20.93 4.24
N LYS A 162 -4.73 -20.23 3.58
CA LYS A 162 -4.65 -19.97 2.13
C LYS A 162 -3.43 -19.13 1.75
N LEU A 163 -3.06 -18.12 2.55
CA LEU A 163 -1.85 -17.32 2.36
C LEU A 163 -0.58 -18.14 2.57
N LYS A 164 -0.55 -19.01 3.58
CA LYS A 164 0.58 -19.92 3.84
C LYS A 164 0.74 -20.99 2.75
N GLN A 165 -0.36 -21.50 2.19
CA GLN A 165 -0.35 -22.41 1.05
C GLN A 165 0.05 -21.71 -0.26
N ALA A 166 -0.14 -20.40 -0.37
CA ALA A 166 0.31 -19.59 -1.50
C ALA A 166 1.81 -19.18 -1.42
N GLY A 167 2.58 -19.71 -0.47
CA GLY A 167 4.02 -19.49 -0.38
C GLY A 167 4.42 -18.18 0.30
N LEU A 168 3.65 -17.73 1.26
CA LEU A 168 3.99 -16.63 2.17
C LEU A 168 4.52 -17.12 3.50
#